data_1f95787ab4f4cc8e1ee38eef6411907e
#
_entry.id   1f95787ab4f4cc8e1ee38eef6411907e
#
_cell.length_a   1.000
_cell.length_b   1.000
_cell.length_c   1.000
_cell.angle_alpha   90.00
_cell.angle_beta   90.00
_cell.angle_gamma   90.00
#
_symmetry.space_group_name_H-M   'P 1'
#
loop_
_entity.id
_entity.type
_entity.pdbx_description
1 polymer ?
#
loop_
_entity_poly.entity_id
_entity_poly.type
_entity_poly.pdbx_seq_one_letter_code
_entity_poly.pdbx_strand_id
1 'polypeptide(L)'
;MPYRLRLWIIGLAMLPALARAGTIVVNGFGGVPLITHVASMQALKFRAVVRQHTDYSCGAAALATLVDFAYGRKLSENQVIVGMLKVSNRQVVQQKGFSMLDMARYLSQIGLHGAGYKIPPALLVKLRVPVVVLLDIQGYEHFVVLKGVVHGRVYLADPALGDRSLPFARFVKDWDDVVFIVMGRHYDKATPLRQGMKTMHVHGLMAAMERNEARNLRDFGFIPATEF
;
A
#
# COMPACT_ATOMS: atom_id res chain seq x y z
N MET A 1 -4.80 -54.68 -39.71
CA MET A 1 -4.08 -53.41 -39.79
C MET A 1 -4.89 -52.35 -39.07
N PRO A 2 -4.55 -51.89 -37.86
CA PRO A 2 -5.25 -50.77 -37.21
C PRO A 2 -4.46 -49.50 -37.39
N TYR A 3 -5.06 -48.45 -37.92
CA TYR A 3 -4.54 -47.10 -38.02
C TYR A 3 -4.52 -46.43 -36.66
N ARG A 4 -3.32 -46.07 -36.14
CA ARG A 4 -3.13 -45.26 -34.95
C ARG A 4 -3.27 -43.78 -35.30
N LEU A 5 -4.42 -43.22 -34.96
CA LEU A 5 -4.69 -41.78 -35.06
C LEU A 5 -3.88 -41.04 -33.95
N ARG A 6 -2.81 -40.33 -34.33
CA ARG A 6 -2.03 -39.48 -33.42
C ARG A 6 -2.74 -38.13 -33.29
N LEU A 7 -3.44 -37.93 -32.18
CA LEU A 7 -3.97 -36.63 -31.80
C LEU A 7 -2.77 -35.75 -31.35
N TRP A 8 -2.47 -34.72 -32.14
CA TRP A 8 -1.61 -33.61 -31.76
C TRP A 8 -2.44 -32.65 -30.89
N ILE A 9 -2.20 -32.65 -29.58
CA ILE A 9 -2.73 -31.62 -28.66
C ILE A 9 -1.87 -30.39 -28.85
N ILE A 10 -2.34 -29.38 -29.56
CA ILE A 10 -1.76 -28.04 -29.62
C ILE A 10 -2.09 -27.37 -28.30
N GLY A 11 -1.15 -27.39 -27.37
CA GLY A 11 -1.21 -26.62 -26.12
C GLY A 11 -1.11 -25.13 -26.43
N LEU A 12 -2.25 -24.45 -26.42
CA LEU A 12 -2.31 -22.98 -26.48
C LEU A 12 -1.76 -22.43 -25.17
N ALA A 13 -0.49 -22.03 -25.16
CA ALA A 13 0.14 -21.35 -24.03
C ALA A 13 -0.53 -19.97 -23.86
N MET A 14 -1.46 -19.83 -22.90
CA MET A 14 -1.94 -18.54 -22.44
C MET A 14 -0.80 -17.81 -21.73
N LEU A 15 -0.12 -16.94 -22.46
CA LEU A 15 0.79 -15.95 -21.86
C LEU A 15 -0.04 -15.00 -20.96
N PRO A 16 0.32 -14.80 -19.69
CA PRO A 16 -0.35 -13.81 -18.85
C PRO A 16 -0.16 -12.44 -19.48
N ALA A 17 -1.25 -11.80 -19.88
CA ALA A 17 -1.24 -10.41 -20.28
C ALA A 17 -0.80 -9.57 -19.07
N LEU A 18 0.47 -9.17 -19.04
CA LEU A 18 0.96 -8.17 -18.13
C LEU A 18 0.16 -6.88 -18.39
N ALA A 19 -0.74 -6.53 -17.47
CA ALA A 19 -1.46 -5.27 -17.50
C ALA A 19 -0.44 -4.12 -17.39
N ARG A 20 0.06 -3.67 -18.52
CA ARG A 20 0.92 -2.49 -18.61
C ARG A 20 0.05 -1.26 -18.41
N ALA A 21 0.59 -0.29 -17.68
CA ALA A 21 0.04 1.06 -17.64
C ALA A 21 -0.32 1.53 -19.04
N GLY A 22 -1.56 1.99 -19.24
CA GLY A 22 -2.04 2.40 -20.56
C GLY A 22 -1.22 3.58 -21.06
N THR A 23 -0.80 3.54 -22.31
CA THR A 23 -0.21 4.68 -22.99
C THR A 23 -1.36 5.49 -23.60
N ILE A 24 -1.52 6.74 -23.20
CA ILE A 24 -2.48 7.65 -23.82
C ILE A 24 -1.68 8.51 -24.79
N VAL A 25 -2.12 8.50 -26.06
CA VAL A 25 -1.62 9.42 -27.09
C VAL A 25 -2.58 10.60 -27.12
N VAL A 26 -2.11 11.76 -26.68
CA VAL A 26 -2.86 13.01 -26.79
C VAL A 26 -2.35 13.72 -28.03
N ASN A 27 -3.25 13.98 -29.01
CA ASN A 27 -2.90 14.77 -30.15
C ASN A 27 -2.70 16.23 -29.69
N GLY A 28 -1.44 16.64 -29.58
CA GLY A 28 -1.08 18.02 -29.26
C GLY A 28 -1.35 18.96 -30.45
N PHE A 29 -1.52 20.25 -30.16
CA PHE A 29 -1.53 21.30 -31.17
C PHE A 29 -0.24 21.25 -31.98
N GLY A 30 -0.35 21.14 -33.32
CA GLY A 30 0.81 21.05 -34.21
C GLY A 30 1.17 19.65 -34.72
N GLY A 31 0.31 18.62 -34.50
CA GLY A 31 0.45 17.29 -35.12
C GLY A 31 1.53 16.39 -34.49
N VAL A 32 2.15 16.81 -33.39
CA VAL A 32 3.10 15.95 -32.65
C VAL A 32 2.36 15.18 -31.58
N PRO A 33 2.36 13.84 -31.63
CA PRO A 33 1.70 13.03 -30.60
C PRO A 33 2.49 13.12 -29.27
N LEU A 34 1.84 13.60 -28.21
CA LEU A 34 2.34 13.54 -26.84
C LEU A 34 2.03 12.17 -26.27
N ILE A 35 3.06 11.35 -26.09
CA ILE A 35 2.95 10.04 -25.45
C ILE A 35 3.14 10.23 -23.95
N THR A 36 2.07 10.01 -23.16
CA THR A 36 2.16 10.02 -21.70
C THR A 36 1.81 8.65 -21.11
N HIS A 37 2.60 8.22 -20.14
CA HIS A 37 2.33 6.99 -19.40
C HIS A 37 1.39 7.28 -18.23
N VAL A 38 0.19 6.73 -18.27
CA VAL A 38 -0.80 6.90 -17.20
C VAL A 38 -0.78 5.68 -16.32
N ALA A 39 -0.44 5.87 -15.05
CA ALA A 39 -0.55 4.81 -14.06
C ALA A 39 -2.04 4.55 -13.74
N SER A 40 -2.44 3.28 -13.63
CA SER A 40 -3.79 2.94 -13.21
C SER A 40 -4.04 3.43 -11.77
N MET A 41 -5.31 3.70 -11.42
CA MET A 41 -5.70 4.05 -10.04
C MET A 41 -5.24 2.99 -9.03
N GLN A 42 -5.28 1.72 -9.42
CA GLN A 42 -4.79 0.63 -8.59
C GLN A 42 -3.27 0.71 -8.39
N ALA A 43 -2.49 0.94 -9.45
CA ALA A 43 -1.04 1.10 -9.35
C ALA A 43 -0.65 2.28 -8.43
N LEU A 44 -1.42 3.38 -8.47
CA LEU A 44 -1.20 4.53 -7.60
C LEU A 44 -1.51 4.22 -6.13
N LYS A 45 -2.58 3.47 -5.85
CA LYS A 45 -2.94 3.05 -4.48
C LYS A 45 -1.89 2.14 -3.84
N PHE A 46 -1.25 1.28 -4.62
CA PHE A 46 -0.23 0.35 -4.14
C PHE A 46 1.21 0.81 -4.37
N ARG A 47 1.42 2.09 -4.69
CA ARG A 47 2.76 2.63 -5.00
C ARG A 47 3.77 2.47 -3.86
N ALA A 48 3.32 2.57 -2.60
CA ALA A 48 4.14 2.40 -1.40
C ALA A 48 3.52 1.38 -0.44
N VAL A 49 2.88 0.36 -0.98
CA VAL A 49 2.20 -0.69 -0.22
C VAL A 49 2.46 -2.04 -0.88
N VAL A 50 2.99 -2.99 -0.13
CA VAL A 50 3.04 -4.38 -0.56
C VAL A 50 1.65 -4.96 -0.46
N ARG A 51 1.11 -5.39 -1.62
CA ARG A 51 -0.24 -5.95 -1.70
C ARG A 51 -0.29 -7.35 -1.12
N GLN A 52 -1.31 -7.64 -0.30
CA GLN A 52 -1.60 -9.01 0.14
C GLN A 52 -2.28 -9.80 -0.98
N HIS A 53 -2.03 -11.11 -1.01
CA HIS A 53 -2.62 -12.04 -1.99
C HIS A 53 -3.47 -13.13 -1.34
N THR A 54 -3.40 -13.28 -0.01
CA THR A 54 -4.21 -14.24 0.75
C THR A 54 -4.84 -13.59 1.97
N ASP A 55 -5.92 -14.17 2.48
CA ASP A 55 -6.70 -13.58 3.59
C ASP A 55 -5.92 -13.54 4.93
N TYR A 56 -4.92 -14.41 5.11
CA TYR A 56 -4.13 -14.48 6.37
C TYR A 56 -2.82 -13.71 6.30
N SER A 57 -2.51 -13.09 5.17
CA SER A 57 -1.21 -12.50 4.92
C SER A 57 -1.12 -10.99 5.18
N CYS A 58 -2.21 -10.37 5.65
CA CYS A 58 -2.22 -8.93 5.95
C CYS A 58 -1.06 -8.51 6.86
N GLY A 59 -0.76 -9.29 7.91
CA GLY A 59 0.37 -9.04 8.79
C GLY A 59 1.73 -9.14 8.10
N ALA A 60 1.92 -10.14 7.25
CA ALA A 60 3.16 -10.31 6.48
C ALA A 60 3.33 -9.18 5.45
N ALA A 61 2.27 -8.79 4.75
CA ALA A 61 2.30 -7.72 3.76
C ALA A 61 2.46 -6.33 4.41
N ALA A 62 1.82 -6.08 5.58
CA ALA A 62 2.04 -4.86 6.36
C ALA A 62 3.50 -4.76 6.84
N LEU A 63 4.06 -5.85 7.34
CA LEU A 63 5.46 -5.89 7.77
C LEU A 63 6.42 -5.72 6.58
N ALA A 64 6.17 -6.39 5.45
CA ALA A 64 6.92 -6.21 4.20
C ALA A 64 6.89 -4.75 3.75
N THR A 65 5.72 -4.11 3.77
CA THR A 65 5.55 -2.69 3.46
C THR A 65 6.44 -1.82 4.33
N LEU A 66 6.41 -2.03 5.65
CA LEU A 66 7.20 -1.22 6.56
C LEU A 66 8.70 -1.45 6.39
N VAL A 67 9.15 -2.70 6.26
CA VAL A 67 10.57 -3.04 6.08
C VAL A 67 11.11 -2.58 4.72
N ASP A 68 10.34 -2.71 3.65
CA ASP A 68 10.76 -2.26 2.33
C ASP A 68 10.87 -0.73 2.28
N PHE A 69 9.82 -0.03 2.62
CA PHE A 69 9.73 1.42 2.42
C PHE A 69 10.35 2.27 3.53
N ALA A 70 10.51 1.75 4.76
CA ALA A 70 11.12 2.50 5.85
C ALA A 70 12.54 2.08 6.18
N TYR A 71 13.00 0.90 5.73
CA TYR A 71 14.36 0.39 5.98
C TYR A 71 15.11 0.04 4.70
N GLY A 72 14.52 0.26 3.52
CA GLY A 72 15.14 0.04 2.22
C GLY A 72 15.46 -1.43 1.91
N ARG A 73 14.82 -2.37 2.61
CA ARG A 73 15.03 -3.81 2.40
C ARG A 73 13.88 -4.38 1.58
N LYS A 74 14.09 -4.51 0.28
CA LYS A 74 13.08 -5.08 -0.63
C LYS A 74 12.68 -6.49 -0.23
N LEU A 75 11.49 -6.61 0.33
CA LEU A 75 10.89 -7.88 0.73
C LEU A 75 9.52 -8.02 0.09
N SER A 76 9.29 -9.14 -0.58
CA SER A 76 7.95 -9.50 -1.03
C SER A 76 7.13 -10.08 0.13
N GLU A 77 5.80 -10.02 0.01
CA GLU A 77 4.88 -10.69 0.93
C GLU A 77 5.28 -12.16 1.15
N ASN A 78 5.53 -12.92 0.08
CA ASN A 78 5.91 -14.33 0.16
C ASN A 78 7.22 -14.58 0.94
N GLN A 79 8.23 -13.73 0.77
CA GLN A 79 9.46 -13.85 1.54
C GLN A 79 9.21 -13.65 3.04
N VAL A 80 8.36 -12.70 3.40
CA VAL A 80 7.99 -12.47 4.80
C VAL A 80 7.13 -13.62 5.33
N ILE A 81 6.14 -14.13 4.58
CA ILE A 81 5.34 -15.31 4.96
C ILE A 81 6.25 -16.50 5.25
N VAL A 82 7.13 -16.86 4.33
CA VAL A 82 8.07 -17.99 4.51
C VAL A 82 8.98 -17.78 5.71
N GLY A 83 9.47 -16.56 5.93
CA GLY A 83 10.28 -16.21 7.10
C GLY A 83 9.52 -16.31 8.41
N MET A 84 8.30 -15.79 8.47
CA MET A 84 7.46 -15.84 9.65
C MET A 84 7.00 -17.27 10.00
N LEU A 85 6.68 -18.10 8.99
CA LEU A 85 6.30 -19.51 9.21
C LEU A 85 7.41 -20.37 9.86
N LYS A 86 8.68 -19.95 9.79
CA LYS A 86 9.80 -20.63 10.47
C LYS A 86 9.78 -20.40 11.99
N VAL A 87 9.15 -19.33 12.46
CA VAL A 87 9.11 -18.89 13.86
C VAL A 87 7.73 -18.94 14.49
N SER A 88 6.71 -19.30 13.71
CA SER A 88 5.31 -19.32 14.10
C SER A 88 4.78 -20.75 14.24
N ASN A 89 3.70 -20.90 14.99
CA ASN A 89 2.93 -22.15 14.98
C ASN A 89 2.02 -22.17 13.74
N ARG A 90 2.30 -23.07 12.80
CA ARG A 90 1.55 -23.18 11.54
C ARG A 90 0.05 -23.41 11.71
N GLN A 91 -0.37 -24.19 12.70
CA GLN A 91 -1.78 -24.48 12.96
C GLN A 91 -2.52 -23.21 13.39
N VAL A 92 -1.88 -22.40 14.25
CA VAL A 92 -2.45 -21.12 14.70
C VAL A 92 -2.53 -20.13 13.53
N VAL A 93 -1.47 -20.05 12.71
CA VAL A 93 -1.45 -19.16 11.54
C VAL A 93 -2.55 -19.49 10.55
N GLN A 94 -2.83 -20.77 10.31
CA GLN A 94 -3.91 -21.19 9.40
C GLN A 94 -5.31 -20.79 9.90
N GLN A 95 -5.50 -20.65 11.21
CA GLN A 95 -6.78 -20.31 11.81
C GLN A 95 -6.96 -18.82 12.08
N LYS A 96 -5.89 -18.14 12.48
CA LYS A 96 -5.95 -16.77 13.01
C LYS A 96 -5.03 -15.79 12.28
N GLY A 97 -4.25 -16.24 11.31
CA GLY A 97 -3.20 -15.44 10.68
C GLY A 97 -1.96 -15.29 11.59
N PHE A 98 -1.06 -14.41 11.19
CA PHE A 98 0.16 -14.09 11.94
C PHE A 98 -0.11 -13.13 13.10
N SER A 99 0.59 -13.33 14.22
CA SER A 99 0.55 -12.44 15.37
C SER A 99 1.67 -11.38 15.35
N MET A 100 1.53 -10.33 16.15
CA MET A 100 2.62 -9.37 16.37
C MET A 100 3.87 -10.03 16.97
N LEU A 101 3.71 -11.10 17.74
CA LEU A 101 4.84 -11.88 18.28
C LEU A 101 5.61 -12.60 17.16
N ASP A 102 4.91 -13.14 16.18
CA ASP A 102 5.53 -13.76 15.01
C ASP A 102 6.31 -12.72 14.19
N MET A 103 5.75 -11.52 14.04
CA MET A 103 6.45 -10.40 13.42
C MET A 103 7.73 -10.04 14.18
N ALA A 104 7.69 -9.94 15.52
CA ALA A 104 8.84 -9.63 16.34
C ALA A 104 9.95 -10.68 16.22
N ARG A 105 9.58 -11.96 16.26
CA ARG A 105 10.51 -13.08 16.10
C ARG A 105 11.17 -13.08 14.72
N TYR A 106 10.40 -12.86 13.67
CA TYR A 106 10.94 -12.78 12.31
C TYR A 106 11.89 -11.58 12.14
N LEU A 107 11.50 -10.39 12.64
CA LEU A 107 12.34 -9.20 12.59
C LEU A 107 13.70 -9.42 13.26
N SER A 108 13.74 -10.13 14.39
CA SER A 108 15.00 -10.48 15.09
C SER A 108 15.91 -11.34 14.21
N GLN A 109 15.36 -12.25 13.40
CA GLN A 109 16.16 -13.06 12.46
C GLN A 109 16.81 -12.24 11.36
N ILE A 110 16.19 -11.13 10.95
CA ILE A 110 16.74 -10.24 9.92
C ILE A 110 17.49 -9.02 10.49
N GLY A 111 17.80 -9.02 11.80
CA GLY A 111 18.57 -7.96 12.47
C GLY A 111 17.80 -6.66 12.68
N LEU A 112 16.49 -6.74 12.74
CA LEU A 112 15.58 -5.68 13.18
C LEU A 112 14.89 -6.10 14.48
N HIS A 113 14.32 -5.15 15.20
CA HIS A 113 13.55 -5.39 16.41
C HIS A 113 12.13 -4.90 16.22
N GLY A 114 11.16 -5.65 16.75
CA GLY A 114 9.75 -5.29 16.75
C GLY A 114 9.18 -5.41 18.15
N ALA A 115 8.37 -4.42 18.57
CA ALA A 115 7.67 -4.47 19.86
C ALA A 115 6.30 -3.79 19.76
N GLY A 116 5.31 -4.40 20.41
CA GLY A 116 3.97 -3.84 20.59
C GLY A 116 3.90 -2.95 21.83
N TYR A 117 3.24 -1.81 21.70
CA TYR A 117 3.00 -0.87 22.80
C TYR A 117 1.54 -0.48 22.83
N LYS A 118 0.91 -0.59 23.98
CA LYS A 118 -0.43 -0.04 24.18
C LYS A 118 -0.31 1.46 24.47
N ILE A 119 -0.99 2.27 23.67
CA ILE A 119 -0.94 3.73 23.80
C ILE A 119 -2.34 4.34 23.73
N PRO A 120 -2.62 5.43 24.43
CA PRO A 120 -3.89 6.13 24.30
C PRO A 120 -4.01 6.80 22.92
N PRO A 121 -5.23 6.95 22.36
CA PRO A 121 -5.47 7.55 21.05
C PRO A 121 -4.83 8.92 20.86
N ALA A 122 -4.78 9.74 21.92
CA ALA A 122 -4.15 11.07 21.88
C ALA A 122 -2.66 11.05 21.51
N LEU A 123 -1.95 9.93 21.70
CA LEU A 123 -0.54 9.80 21.31
C LEU A 123 -0.35 9.47 19.84
N LEU A 124 -1.37 8.94 19.13
CA LEU A 124 -1.28 8.64 17.70
C LEU A 124 -0.89 9.85 16.86
N VAL A 125 -1.42 11.04 17.20
CA VAL A 125 -1.10 12.30 16.49
C VAL A 125 0.37 12.74 16.70
N LYS A 126 1.03 12.22 17.73
CA LYS A 126 2.43 12.53 18.04
C LYS A 126 3.42 11.54 17.42
N LEU A 127 2.94 10.43 16.85
CA LEU A 127 3.80 9.46 16.21
C LEU A 127 4.55 10.07 15.02
N ARG A 128 5.85 9.85 14.98
CA ARG A 128 6.76 10.38 13.94
C ARG A 128 7.28 9.30 13.00
N VAL A 129 6.93 8.06 13.27
CA VAL A 129 7.33 6.89 12.48
C VAL A 129 6.10 6.09 12.08
N PRO A 130 6.11 5.44 10.91
CA PRO A 130 5.03 4.52 10.55
C PRO A 130 5.09 3.29 11.47
N VAL A 131 3.92 2.77 11.83
CA VAL A 131 3.76 1.63 12.74
C VAL A 131 2.73 0.66 12.19
N VAL A 132 2.85 -0.63 12.52
CA VAL A 132 1.78 -1.58 12.23
C VAL A 132 0.74 -1.50 13.34
N VAL A 133 -0.54 -1.55 12.96
CA VAL A 133 -1.68 -1.57 13.88
C VAL A 133 -2.65 -2.67 13.49
N LEU A 134 -3.39 -3.19 14.45
CA LEU A 134 -4.47 -4.14 14.25
C LEU A 134 -5.81 -3.40 14.32
N LEU A 135 -6.66 -3.63 13.33
CA LEU A 135 -8.03 -3.14 13.28
C LEU A 135 -8.98 -4.32 13.40
N ASP A 136 -9.97 -4.22 14.26
CA ASP A 136 -11.13 -5.11 14.28
C ASP A 136 -12.26 -4.45 13.46
N ILE A 137 -12.51 -4.98 12.27
CA ILE A 137 -13.56 -4.49 11.38
C ILE A 137 -14.70 -5.50 11.41
N GLN A 138 -15.63 -5.32 12.31
CA GLN A 138 -16.81 -6.22 12.48
C GLN A 138 -16.43 -7.68 12.73
N GLY A 139 -15.43 -7.92 13.59
CA GLY A 139 -14.93 -9.25 13.91
C GLY A 139 -13.86 -9.78 12.96
N TYR A 140 -13.47 -9.00 11.94
CA TYR A 140 -12.35 -9.33 11.08
C TYR A 140 -11.11 -8.53 11.49
N GLU A 141 -10.12 -9.25 12.04
CA GLU A 141 -8.83 -8.68 12.42
C GLU A 141 -7.95 -8.41 11.21
N HIS A 142 -7.51 -7.16 11.02
CA HIS A 142 -6.75 -6.73 9.85
C HIS A 142 -5.56 -5.86 10.21
N PHE A 143 -4.36 -6.30 9.84
CA PHE A 143 -3.14 -5.54 10.01
C PHE A 143 -2.94 -4.52 8.89
N VAL A 144 -2.69 -3.27 9.26
CA VAL A 144 -2.36 -2.18 8.35
C VAL A 144 -1.18 -1.37 8.87
N VAL A 145 -0.51 -0.62 7.99
CA VAL A 145 0.51 0.35 8.42
C VAL A 145 -0.12 1.71 8.61
N LEU A 146 -0.09 2.21 9.84
CA LEU A 146 -0.44 3.59 10.17
C LEU A 146 0.71 4.50 9.73
N LYS A 147 0.44 5.38 8.77
CA LYS A 147 1.39 6.36 8.22
C LYS A 147 1.45 7.63 9.07
N GLY A 148 0.33 8.02 9.66
CA GLY A 148 0.20 9.18 10.53
C GLY A 148 -1.22 9.71 10.62
N VAL A 149 -1.39 10.74 11.46
CA VAL A 149 -2.66 11.43 11.67
C VAL A 149 -2.49 12.91 11.34
N VAL A 150 -3.33 13.44 10.45
CA VAL A 150 -3.28 14.84 10.01
C VAL A 150 -4.70 15.37 9.84
N HIS A 151 -4.97 16.54 10.38
CA HIS A 151 -6.26 17.22 10.28
C HIS A 151 -7.47 16.32 10.61
N GLY A 152 -7.37 15.53 11.71
CA GLY A 152 -8.44 14.62 12.13
C GLY A 152 -8.67 13.41 11.23
N ARG A 153 -7.74 13.10 10.33
CA ARG A 153 -7.76 11.91 9.48
C ARG A 153 -6.55 11.05 9.71
N VAL A 154 -6.78 9.74 9.72
CA VAL A 154 -5.75 8.70 9.78
C VAL A 154 -5.41 8.28 8.36
N TYR A 155 -4.13 8.18 8.06
CA TYR A 155 -3.59 7.74 6.77
C TYR A 155 -2.97 6.36 6.93
N LEU A 156 -3.39 5.43 6.10
CA LEU A 156 -3.02 4.03 6.17
C LEU A 156 -2.42 3.55 4.85
N ALA A 157 -1.40 2.71 4.95
CA ALA A 157 -1.01 1.80 3.88
C ALA A 157 -1.64 0.44 4.19
N ASP A 158 -2.70 0.12 3.49
CA ASP A 158 -3.52 -1.06 3.71
C ASP A 158 -3.15 -2.15 2.70
N PRO A 159 -2.68 -3.32 3.13
CA PRO A 159 -2.27 -4.39 2.22
C PRO A 159 -3.38 -4.90 1.28
N ALA A 160 -4.64 -4.81 1.70
CA ALA A 160 -5.78 -5.23 0.87
C ALA A 160 -6.29 -4.11 -0.05
N LEU A 161 -6.34 -2.87 0.45
CA LEU A 161 -7.03 -1.75 -0.21
C LEU A 161 -6.07 -0.70 -0.78
N GLY A 162 -4.77 -0.78 -0.48
CA GLY A 162 -3.76 0.21 -0.83
C GLY A 162 -3.81 1.44 0.08
N ASP A 163 -3.17 2.53 -0.35
CA ASP A 163 -3.20 3.79 0.39
C ASP A 163 -4.63 4.31 0.54
N ARG A 164 -5.04 4.54 1.79
CA ARG A 164 -6.37 5.08 2.13
C ARG A 164 -6.34 5.98 3.35
N SER A 165 -7.39 6.73 3.58
CA SER A 165 -7.58 7.49 4.81
C SER A 165 -9.01 7.37 5.33
N LEU A 166 -9.15 7.51 6.65
CA LEU A 166 -10.45 7.52 7.32
C LEU A 166 -10.48 8.56 8.45
N PRO A 167 -11.67 8.97 8.92
CA PRO A 167 -11.79 9.85 10.06
C PRO A 167 -11.15 9.24 11.31
N PHE A 168 -10.49 10.06 12.14
CA PHE A 168 -9.81 9.62 13.36
C PHE A 168 -10.77 8.89 14.32
N ALA A 169 -11.97 9.40 14.52
CA ALA A 169 -12.97 8.78 15.40
C ALA A 169 -13.37 7.36 14.92
N ARG A 170 -13.46 7.16 13.60
CA ARG A 170 -13.75 5.83 13.03
C ARG A 170 -12.59 4.87 13.24
N PHE A 171 -11.35 5.35 13.04
CA PHE A 171 -10.16 4.54 13.28
C PHE A 171 -10.06 4.07 14.73
N VAL A 172 -10.23 4.98 15.69
CA VAL A 172 -10.15 4.67 17.14
C VAL A 172 -11.20 3.64 17.55
N LYS A 173 -12.38 3.65 16.92
CA LYS A 173 -13.42 2.65 17.21
C LYS A 173 -13.01 1.23 16.82
N ASP A 174 -12.27 1.09 15.73
CA ASP A 174 -11.92 -0.21 15.14
C ASP A 174 -10.49 -0.66 15.56
N TRP A 175 -9.73 0.16 16.33
CA TRP A 175 -8.35 -0.09 16.72
C TRP A 175 -8.25 -0.64 18.17
N ASP A 176 -7.34 -1.56 18.41
CA ASP A 176 -7.11 -2.29 19.67
C ASP A 176 -6.19 -1.56 20.68
N ASP A 177 -5.90 -0.25 20.48
CA ASP A 177 -4.97 0.56 21.27
C ASP A 177 -3.49 0.14 21.20
N VAL A 178 -3.13 -0.85 20.36
CA VAL A 178 -1.76 -1.31 20.23
C VAL A 178 -1.12 -0.79 18.94
N VAL A 179 0.10 -0.29 19.07
CA VAL A 179 0.99 0.02 17.95
C VAL A 179 2.17 -0.93 17.97
N PHE A 180 2.52 -1.51 16.83
CA PHE A 180 3.72 -2.32 16.70
C PHE A 180 4.79 -1.51 15.98
N ILE A 181 5.88 -1.22 16.69
CA ILE A 181 6.99 -0.38 16.23
C ILE A 181 8.11 -1.31 15.77
N VAL A 182 8.63 -1.04 14.57
CA VAL A 182 9.87 -1.65 14.09
C VAL A 182 11.03 -0.71 14.36
N MET A 183 12.14 -1.24 14.84
CA MET A 183 13.35 -0.51 15.19
C MET A 183 14.55 -1.20 14.56
N GLY A 184 15.51 -0.41 14.09
CA GLY A 184 16.73 -0.94 13.49
C GLY A 184 17.62 0.15 12.92
N ARG A 185 18.80 -0.26 12.45
CA ARG A 185 19.71 0.62 11.71
C ARG A 185 19.11 0.96 10.36
N HIS A 186 19.51 2.11 9.80
CA HIS A 186 19.14 2.55 8.44
C HIS A 186 17.65 2.87 8.25
N TYR A 187 16.96 3.34 9.31
CA TYR A 187 15.63 3.91 9.15
C TYR A 187 15.68 5.13 8.23
N ASP A 188 14.90 5.08 7.14
CA ASP A 188 14.78 6.21 6.20
C ASP A 188 13.77 7.24 6.72
N LYS A 189 14.27 8.42 7.15
CA LYS A 189 13.42 9.54 7.57
C LYS A 189 12.62 10.15 6.42
N ALA A 190 13.05 9.95 5.17
CA ALA A 190 12.40 10.41 3.95
C ALA A 190 11.45 9.36 3.34
N THR A 191 11.16 8.28 4.09
CA THR A 191 10.30 7.18 3.61
C THR A 191 8.99 7.68 3.00
N PRO A 192 8.53 7.09 1.88
CA PRO A 192 7.24 7.42 1.28
C PRO A 192 6.05 7.11 2.19
N LEU A 193 6.25 6.29 3.25
CA LEU A 193 5.24 6.07 4.28
C LEU A 193 4.99 7.30 5.16
N ARG A 194 5.88 8.30 5.14
CA ARG A 194 5.68 9.60 5.79
C ARG A 194 5.39 10.71 4.80
N GLN A 195 5.89 10.57 3.58
CA GLN A 195 5.69 11.54 2.51
C GLN A 195 4.34 11.28 1.84
N GLY A 196 3.61 12.36 1.56
CA GLY A 196 2.41 12.26 0.75
C GLY A 196 1.27 11.55 1.45
N MET A 197 0.89 12.03 2.63
CA MET A 197 -0.46 11.84 3.16
C MET A 197 -1.51 12.47 2.23
N LYS A 198 -1.14 12.63 0.97
CA LYS A 198 -2.03 12.94 -0.15
C LYS A 198 -2.68 11.64 -0.58
N THR A 199 -3.59 11.11 0.24
CA THR A 199 -4.53 10.12 -0.28
C THR A 199 -5.27 10.78 -1.43
N MET A 200 -5.38 10.05 -2.54
CA MET A 200 -6.19 10.49 -3.67
C MET A 200 -7.66 10.51 -3.24
N HIS A 201 -8.08 11.58 -2.60
CA HIS A 201 -9.49 11.90 -2.48
C HIS A 201 -9.95 12.41 -3.85
N VAL A 202 -11.10 11.94 -4.29
CA VAL A 202 -11.72 12.42 -5.54
C VAL A 202 -11.71 13.97 -5.58
N HIS A 203 -12.00 14.65 -4.46
CA HIS A 203 -11.92 16.09 -4.34
C HIS A 203 -10.49 16.64 -4.51
N GLY A 204 -9.47 15.95 -4.02
CA GLY A 204 -8.06 16.36 -4.20
C GLY A 204 -7.57 16.14 -5.64
N LEU A 205 -8.08 15.10 -6.30
CA LEU A 205 -7.80 14.85 -7.71
C LEU A 205 -8.48 15.90 -8.59
N MET A 206 -9.76 16.18 -8.36
CA MET A 206 -10.49 17.24 -9.09
C MET A 206 -9.84 18.60 -8.90
N ALA A 207 -9.51 18.99 -7.66
CA ALA A 207 -8.81 20.25 -7.40
C ALA A 207 -7.37 20.29 -7.96
N ALA A 208 -6.72 19.14 -8.19
CA ALA A 208 -5.44 19.09 -8.88
C ALA A 208 -5.61 19.20 -10.41
N MET A 209 -6.68 18.61 -10.96
CA MET A 209 -7.04 18.73 -12.37
C MET A 209 -7.44 20.18 -12.69
N GLU A 210 -8.32 20.79 -11.90
CA GLU A 210 -8.72 22.20 -12.04
C GLU A 210 -7.52 23.16 -11.99
N ARG A 211 -6.56 22.93 -11.05
CA ARG A 211 -5.34 23.75 -10.99
C ARG A 211 -4.43 23.54 -12.18
N ASN A 212 -4.39 22.32 -12.75
CA ASN A 212 -3.57 22.04 -13.92
C ASN A 212 -4.19 22.60 -15.21
N GLU A 213 -5.51 22.52 -15.32
CA GLU A 213 -6.26 23.15 -16.42
C GLU A 213 -6.16 24.68 -16.36
N ALA A 214 -6.31 25.28 -15.18
CA ALA A 214 -6.16 26.72 -15.00
C ALA A 214 -4.73 27.23 -15.33
N ARG A 215 -3.68 26.42 -15.01
CA ARG A 215 -2.30 26.73 -15.41
C ARG A 215 -2.13 26.63 -16.93
N ASN A 216 -2.58 25.54 -17.53
CA ASN A 216 -2.49 25.35 -18.97
C ASN A 216 -3.26 26.44 -19.73
N LEU A 217 -4.45 26.86 -19.27
CA LEU A 217 -5.23 27.94 -19.90
C LEU A 217 -4.53 29.29 -19.78
N ARG A 218 -3.86 29.60 -18.67
CA ARG A 218 -3.06 30.83 -18.51
C ARG A 218 -1.83 30.83 -19.39
N ASP A 219 -1.15 29.70 -19.53
CA ASP A 219 0.01 29.57 -20.42
C ASP A 219 -0.37 29.75 -21.90
N PHE A 220 -1.64 29.54 -22.25
CA PHE A 220 -2.20 29.79 -23.58
C PHE A 220 -2.88 31.17 -23.70
N GLY A 221 -2.74 32.05 -22.70
CA GLY A 221 -3.25 33.45 -22.75
C GLY A 221 -4.76 33.60 -22.48
N PHE A 222 -5.42 32.57 -21.95
CA PHE A 222 -6.81 32.70 -21.50
C PHE A 222 -6.89 33.34 -20.11
N ILE A 223 -7.56 34.49 -20.02
CA ILE A 223 -7.84 35.19 -18.77
C ILE A 223 -9.21 34.72 -18.27
N PRO A 224 -9.32 34.21 -17.00
CA PRO A 224 -10.61 33.83 -16.44
C PRO A 224 -11.58 35.03 -16.39
N ALA A 225 -12.85 34.78 -16.70
CA ALA A 225 -13.90 35.81 -16.72
C ALA A 225 -14.16 36.52 -15.36
N THR A 226 -13.48 36.09 -14.29
CA THR A 226 -13.56 36.71 -12.94
C THR A 226 -12.55 37.84 -12.74
N GLU A 227 -11.76 38.22 -13.74
CA GLU A 227 -10.81 39.34 -13.69
C GLU A 227 -11.26 40.55 -14.53
N PHE A 228 -12.54 40.59 -14.91
CA PHE A 228 -13.17 41.80 -15.53
C PHE A 228 -14.12 42.45 -14.55
#